data_d3e104d64af8a683e69b4667a704b811
#
_entry.id   d3e104d64af8a683e69b4667a704b811
#
_cell.length_a   1.000
_cell.length_b   1.000
_cell.length_c   1.000
_cell.angle_alpha   90.00
_cell.angle_beta   90.00
_cell.angle_gamma   90.00
#
_symmetry.space_group_name_H-M   'P 1'
#
loop_
_entity.id
_entity.type
_entity.pdbx_description
1 polymer ?
#
loop_
_entity_poly.entity_id
_entity_poly.type
_entity_poly.pdbx_seq_one_letter_code
_entity_poly.pdbx_strand_id
1 'polypeptide(L)'
;FPIGPGVGKIKYRTDAREEYINHAMRAVNVDLTGLKIVVDCAEGASFYTSVECLKELGGSVVAIHNNPDGTNINANCGSTHMEELQARVVYEKANVGLAFDGDADRLLAVDENGNIVDGDQIMAIVHEEQGYSEEGYHRGNRYE
;
A
#
# COMPACT_ATOMS: atom_id res chain seq x y z
N PHE A 1 -31.42 13.42 -20.00
CA PHE A 1 -30.05 12.98 -20.37
C PHE A 1 -29.57 13.88 -21.52
N PRO A 2 -28.25 14.27 -21.52
CA PRO A 2 -27.70 15.04 -22.62
C PRO A 2 -27.68 14.21 -23.90
N ILE A 3 -27.92 14.86 -25.04
CA ILE A 3 -27.92 14.27 -26.37
C ILE A 3 -27.02 15.06 -27.33
N GLY A 4 -26.57 14.44 -28.39
CA GLY A 4 -25.76 15.09 -29.43
C GLY A 4 -24.50 15.76 -28.87
N PRO A 5 -24.25 17.05 -29.14
CA PRO A 5 -23.07 17.76 -28.68
C PRO A 5 -22.94 17.89 -27.17
N GLY A 6 -24.02 17.67 -26.42
CA GLY A 6 -24.04 17.70 -24.96
C GLY A 6 -23.50 16.43 -24.30
N VAL A 7 -23.28 15.36 -25.07
CA VAL A 7 -22.66 14.13 -24.56
C VAL A 7 -21.17 14.39 -24.33
N GLY A 8 -20.66 13.96 -23.18
CA GLY A 8 -19.25 14.12 -22.84
C GLY A 8 -18.32 13.41 -23.81
N LYS A 9 -17.04 13.78 -23.76
CA LYS A 9 -15.97 13.16 -24.57
C LYS A 9 -15.03 12.39 -23.67
N ILE A 10 -14.57 11.23 -24.14
CA ILE A 10 -13.49 10.48 -23.51
C ILE A 10 -12.18 11.21 -23.78
N LYS A 11 -11.43 11.49 -22.72
CA LYS A 11 -10.05 11.99 -22.80
C LYS A 11 -9.12 10.95 -22.20
N TYR A 12 -8.10 10.58 -22.93
CA TYR A 12 -7.07 9.68 -22.43
C TYR A 12 -5.97 10.50 -21.78
N ARG A 13 -5.58 10.09 -20.56
CA ARG A 13 -4.42 10.61 -19.86
C ARG A 13 -3.39 9.51 -19.74
N THR A 14 -2.18 9.74 -20.24
CA THR A 14 -1.05 8.79 -20.18
C THR A 14 -0.15 9.05 -18.98
N ASP A 15 -0.24 10.21 -18.37
CA ASP A 15 0.60 10.73 -17.28
C ASP A 15 -0.03 10.52 -15.87
N ALA A 16 -1.25 9.98 -15.79
CA ALA A 16 -1.99 9.87 -14.54
C ALA A 16 -1.28 8.99 -13.48
N ARG A 17 -0.57 7.94 -13.91
CA ARG A 17 0.19 7.06 -13.02
C ARG A 17 1.36 7.79 -12.36
N GLU A 18 2.15 8.49 -13.17
CA GLU A 18 3.29 9.28 -12.69
C GLU A 18 2.85 10.42 -11.78
N GLU A 19 1.74 11.08 -12.13
CA GLU A 19 1.18 12.14 -11.30
C GLU A 19 0.75 11.61 -9.92
N TYR A 20 0.10 10.42 -9.88
CA TYR A 20 -0.30 9.78 -8.63
C TYR A 20 0.92 9.38 -7.79
N ILE A 21 1.93 8.73 -8.40
CA ILE A 21 3.16 8.33 -7.72
C ILE A 21 3.85 9.56 -7.13
N ASN A 22 4.02 10.61 -7.91
CA ASN A 22 4.61 11.87 -7.45
C ASN A 22 3.82 12.52 -6.31
N HIS A 23 2.48 12.41 -6.35
CA HIS A 23 1.62 12.90 -5.27
C HIS A 23 1.84 12.10 -3.99
N ALA A 24 1.82 10.77 -4.07
CA ALA A 24 2.04 9.88 -2.94
C ALA A 24 3.42 10.09 -2.31
N MET A 25 4.47 10.20 -3.11
CA MET A 25 5.84 10.44 -2.64
C MET A 25 6.01 11.79 -1.94
N ARG A 26 5.28 12.83 -2.38
CA ARG A 26 5.31 14.15 -1.71
C ARG A 26 4.63 14.15 -0.34
N ALA A 27 3.73 13.20 -0.10
CA ALA A 27 3.03 13.08 1.19
C ALA A 27 3.90 12.48 2.29
N VAL A 28 5.00 11.84 1.92
CA VAL A 28 5.93 11.18 2.84
C VAL A 28 7.36 11.70 2.62
N ASN A 29 8.11 11.83 3.71
CA ASN A 29 9.53 12.18 3.67
C ASN A 29 10.31 11.02 4.27
N VAL A 30 10.41 9.93 3.53
CA VAL A 30 11.03 8.68 3.98
C VAL A 30 12.02 8.19 2.93
N ASP A 31 13.13 7.59 3.39
CA ASP A 31 14.11 6.88 2.58
C ASP A 31 14.07 5.40 2.97
N LEU A 32 13.78 4.53 2.01
CA LEU A 32 13.70 3.08 2.18
C LEU A 32 14.98 2.37 1.73
N THR A 33 16.06 3.13 1.49
CA THR A 33 17.35 2.56 1.07
C THR A 33 17.85 1.52 2.07
N GLY A 34 18.19 0.34 1.58
CA GLY A 34 18.63 -0.79 2.38
C GLY A 34 17.51 -1.70 2.89
N LEU A 35 16.24 -1.33 2.72
CA LEU A 35 15.12 -2.19 3.05
C LEU A 35 14.75 -3.08 1.85
N LYS A 36 14.56 -4.37 2.11
CA LYS A 36 13.98 -5.31 1.17
C LYS A 36 12.52 -5.56 1.56
N ILE A 37 11.62 -5.35 0.60
CA ILE A 37 10.18 -5.34 0.81
C ILE A 37 9.53 -6.34 -0.15
N VAL A 38 8.69 -7.24 0.36
CA VAL A 38 7.80 -8.05 -0.48
C VAL A 38 6.43 -7.39 -0.51
N VAL A 39 5.88 -7.21 -1.70
CA VAL A 39 4.56 -6.57 -1.87
C VAL A 39 3.61 -7.52 -2.57
N ASP A 40 2.50 -7.84 -1.93
CA ASP A 40 1.36 -8.52 -2.53
C ASP A 40 0.34 -7.47 -3.00
N CYS A 41 0.15 -7.40 -4.32
CA CYS A 41 -0.72 -6.42 -4.95
C CYS A 41 -2.16 -6.94 -5.16
N ALA A 42 -2.48 -8.14 -4.65
CA ALA A 42 -3.81 -8.77 -4.78
C ALA A 42 -4.35 -8.84 -6.22
N GLU A 43 -3.49 -8.83 -7.24
CA GLU A 43 -3.85 -8.67 -8.66
C GLU A 43 -4.78 -7.46 -8.88
N GLY A 44 -4.62 -6.42 -8.08
CA GLY A 44 -5.53 -5.27 -7.96
C GLY A 44 -4.92 -3.93 -8.36
N ALA A 45 -5.51 -2.85 -7.85
CA ALA A 45 -5.20 -1.48 -8.24
C ALA A 45 -3.76 -1.05 -7.91
N SER A 46 -3.17 -1.62 -6.86
CA SER A 46 -1.81 -1.28 -6.39
C SER A 46 -0.69 -1.85 -7.26
N PHE A 47 -0.98 -2.76 -8.20
CA PHE A 47 0.01 -3.58 -8.93
C PHE A 47 1.18 -2.78 -9.54
N TYR A 48 0.93 -1.56 -9.95
CA TYR A 48 1.95 -0.70 -10.54
C TYR A 48 2.38 0.40 -9.58
N THR A 49 1.43 1.18 -9.08
CA THR A 49 1.71 2.43 -8.35
C THR A 49 2.42 2.19 -7.02
N SER A 50 2.00 1.19 -6.24
CA SER A 50 2.65 0.89 -4.97
C SER A 50 4.06 0.35 -5.16
N VAL A 51 4.26 -0.54 -6.15
CA VAL A 51 5.57 -1.11 -6.46
C VAL A 51 6.55 -0.01 -6.88
N GLU A 52 6.15 0.88 -7.78
CA GLU A 52 7.03 1.95 -8.26
C GLU A 52 7.28 3.01 -7.17
N CYS A 53 6.28 3.42 -6.38
CA CYS A 53 6.49 4.31 -5.24
C CYS A 53 7.57 3.78 -4.28
N LEU A 54 7.47 2.53 -3.88
CA LEU A 54 8.43 1.94 -2.94
C LEU A 54 9.84 1.84 -3.53
N LYS A 55 9.98 1.56 -4.83
CA LYS A 55 11.27 1.57 -5.53
C LYS A 55 11.86 2.97 -5.62
N GLU A 56 11.06 3.97 -5.98
CA GLU A 56 11.52 5.36 -6.09
C GLU A 56 11.93 5.93 -4.72
N LEU A 57 11.33 5.44 -3.64
CA LEU A 57 11.76 5.73 -2.26
C LEU A 57 13.04 4.98 -1.84
N GLY A 58 13.66 4.20 -2.72
CA GLY A 58 14.93 3.52 -2.48
C GLY A 58 14.81 2.06 -2.03
N GLY A 59 13.60 1.53 -1.87
CA GLY A 59 13.36 0.15 -1.44
C GLY A 59 13.72 -0.90 -2.49
N SER A 60 14.27 -2.04 -2.04
CA SER A 60 14.44 -3.24 -2.87
C SER A 60 13.15 -4.05 -2.86
N VAL A 61 12.34 -3.95 -3.92
CA VAL A 61 10.98 -4.48 -3.96
C VAL A 61 10.88 -5.79 -4.74
N VAL A 62 10.30 -6.80 -4.11
CA VAL A 62 9.84 -8.04 -4.71
C VAL A 62 8.32 -8.01 -4.76
N ALA A 63 7.72 -7.91 -5.94
CA ALA A 63 6.27 -7.91 -6.09
C ALA A 63 5.74 -9.31 -6.40
N ILE A 64 4.64 -9.68 -5.75
CA ILE A 64 3.84 -10.87 -6.03
C ILE A 64 2.40 -10.45 -6.33
N HIS A 65 1.65 -11.29 -7.05
CA HIS A 65 0.27 -11.02 -7.45
C HIS A 65 0.11 -9.60 -8.05
N ASN A 66 1.00 -9.28 -8.99
CA ASN A 66 1.07 -7.95 -9.62
C ASN A 66 0.89 -7.98 -11.15
N ASN A 67 0.20 -9.01 -11.65
CA ASN A 67 -0.13 -9.18 -13.07
C ASN A 67 -1.65 -9.33 -13.28
N PRO A 68 -2.44 -8.27 -13.01
CA PRO A 68 -3.90 -8.33 -13.13
C PRO A 68 -4.33 -8.59 -14.58
N ASP A 69 -5.24 -9.54 -14.76
CA ASP A 69 -5.83 -9.89 -16.07
C ASP A 69 -7.29 -9.44 -16.23
N GLY A 70 -7.85 -8.79 -15.19
CA GLY A 70 -9.23 -8.32 -15.14
C GLY A 70 -10.21 -9.33 -14.54
N THR A 71 -9.77 -10.55 -14.22
CA THR A 71 -10.61 -11.60 -13.62
C THR A 71 -10.00 -12.23 -12.38
N ASN A 72 -8.70 -12.03 -12.14
CA ASN A 72 -7.93 -12.67 -11.06
C ASN A 72 -7.80 -11.83 -9.78
N ILE A 73 -8.43 -10.68 -9.67
CA ILE A 73 -8.37 -9.81 -8.50
C ILE A 73 -8.78 -10.57 -7.22
N ASN A 74 -7.96 -10.47 -6.15
CA ASN A 74 -8.15 -11.16 -4.87
C ASN A 74 -8.21 -12.70 -4.96
N ALA A 75 -7.75 -13.30 -6.06
CA ALA A 75 -7.79 -14.75 -6.24
C ALA A 75 -6.71 -15.44 -5.39
N ASN A 76 -7.06 -15.83 -4.17
CA ASN A 76 -6.18 -16.44 -3.17
C ASN A 76 -4.91 -15.61 -2.89
N CYS A 77 -5.04 -14.31 -2.81
CA CYS A 77 -3.93 -13.38 -2.61
C CYS A 77 -4.38 -12.13 -1.86
N GLY A 78 -3.44 -11.24 -1.56
CA GLY A 78 -3.68 -9.99 -0.87
C GLY A 78 -3.96 -10.14 0.63
N SER A 79 -4.49 -9.10 1.25
CA SER A 79 -4.66 -8.98 2.70
C SER A 79 -5.57 -10.04 3.35
N THR A 80 -6.33 -10.80 2.56
CA THR A 80 -7.21 -11.87 3.04
C THR A 80 -6.60 -13.28 2.90
N HIS A 81 -5.45 -13.41 2.23
CA HIS A 81 -4.73 -14.67 2.00
C HIS A 81 -3.22 -14.41 2.13
N MET A 82 -2.74 -14.38 3.36
CA MET A 82 -1.39 -13.92 3.71
C MET A 82 -0.31 -14.98 3.60
N GLU A 83 -0.68 -16.26 3.40
CA GLU A 83 0.23 -17.40 3.54
C GLU A 83 1.40 -17.34 2.55
N GLU A 84 1.14 -16.92 1.31
CA GLU A 84 2.20 -16.80 0.30
C GLU A 84 3.12 -15.62 0.61
N LEU A 85 2.57 -14.48 1.03
CA LEU A 85 3.37 -13.33 1.45
C LEU A 85 4.27 -13.66 2.63
N GLN A 86 3.74 -14.34 3.67
CA GLN A 86 4.51 -14.78 4.84
C GLN A 86 5.69 -15.67 4.44
N ALA A 87 5.42 -16.70 3.62
CA ALA A 87 6.45 -17.60 3.12
C ALA A 87 7.49 -16.84 2.25
N ARG A 88 7.04 -15.91 1.42
CA ARG A 88 7.90 -15.14 0.54
C ARG A 88 8.81 -14.18 1.28
N VAL A 89 8.32 -13.50 2.32
CA VAL A 89 9.13 -12.63 3.19
C VAL A 89 10.30 -13.41 3.79
N VAL A 90 10.02 -14.57 4.37
CA VAL A 90 11.06 -15.43 4.98
C VAL A 90 12.05 -15.94 3.93
N TYR A 91 11.55 -16.43 2.77
CA TYR A 91 12.38 -16.93 1.68
C TYR A 91 13.33 -15.86 1.14
N GLU A 92 12.81 -14.67 0.90
CA GLU A 92 13.56 -13.53 0.37
C GLU A 92 14.46 -12.87 1.42
N LYS A 93 14.32 -13.24 2.69
CA LYS A 93 14.94 -12.55 3.83
C LYS A 93 14.63 -11.04 3.79
N ALA A 94 13.37 -10.72 3.52
CA ALA A 94 12.92 -9.36 3.45
C ALA A 94 12.72 -8.78 4.85
N ASN A 95 12.82 -7.46 4.97
CA ASN A 95 12.60 -6.75 6.23
C ASN A 95 11.11 -6.66 6.57
N VAL A 96 10.26 -6.61 5.53
CA VAL A 96 8.81 -6.47 5.70
C VAL A 96 8.07 -7.00 4.48
N GLY A 97 6.87 -7.54 4.69
CA GLY A 97 5.87 -7.82 3.67
C GLY A 97 4.70 -6.86 3.78
N LEU A 98 4.15 -6.44 2.65
CA LEU A 98 2.98 -5.57 2.57
C LEU A 98 1.92 -6.23 1.71
N ALA A 99 0.72 -6.49 2.25
CA ALA A 99 -0.40 -7.05 1.51
C ALA A 99 -1.50 -6.00 1.36
N PHE A 100 -1.77 -5.62 0.13
CA PHE A 100 -2.94 -4.80 -0.21
C PHE A 100 -4.16 -5.68 -0.45
N ASP A 101 -5.34 -5.10 -0.42
CA ASP A 101 -6.53 -5.69 -1.01
C ASP A 101 -6.76 -5.18 -2.44
N GLY A 102 -7.79 -5.66 -3.11
CA GLY A 102 -7.96 -5.46 -4.54
C GLY A 102 -8.08 -4.01 -5.00
N ASP A 103 -8.71 -3.12 -4.22
CA ASP A 103 -8.82 -1.68 -4.49
C ASP A 103 -7.80 -0.83 -3.73
N ALA A 104 -6.94 -1.50 -2.93
CA ALA A 104 -5.81 -0.92 -2.23
C ALA A 104 -6.19 0.15 -1.19
N ASP A 105 -7.34 0.01 -0.54
CA ASP A 105 -7.78 0.87 0.56
C ASP A 105 -7.44 0.28 1.94
N ARG A 106 -6.99 -0.99 1.98
CA ARG A 106 -6.54 -1.70 3.19
C ARG A 106 -5.16 -2.28 3.01
N LEU A 107 -4.43 -2.35 4.12
CA LEU A 107 -3.08 -2.89 4.20
C LEU A 107 -2.93 -3.76 5.45
N LEU A 108 -2.33 -4.93 5.28
CA LEU A 108 -1.73 -5.71 6.36
C LEU A 108 -0.23 -5.85 6.11
N ALA A 109 0.52 -6.03 7.18
CA ALA A 109 1.96 -6.23 7.07
C ALA A 109 2.39 -7.60 7.61
N VAL A 110 3.62 -7.99 7.24
CA VAL A 110 4.30 -9.19 7.71
C VAL A 110 5.70 -8.78 8.16
N ASP A 111 6.12 -9.19 9.35
CA ASP A 111 7.47 -8.95 9.86
C ASP A 111 8.51 -9.85 9.17
N GLU A 112 9.78 -9.64 9.45
CA GLU A 112 10.90 -10.41 8.89
C GLU A 112 10.89 -11.92 9.24
N ASN A 113 10.11 -12.31 10.23
CA ASN A 113 9.94 -13.71 10.68
C ASN A 113 8.73 -14.39 10.04
N GLY A 114 7.94 -13.66 9.24
CA GLY A 114 6.72 -14.15 8.62
C GLY A 114 5.47 -14.03 9.49
N ASN A 115 5.51 -13.28 10.59
CA ASN A 115 4.33 -13.06 11.44
C ASN A 115 3.50 -11.90 10.87
N ILE A 116 2.18 -12.06 10.93
CA ILE A 116 1.25 -10.99 10.51
C ILE A 116 1.30 -9.86 11.55
N VAL A 117 1.40 -8.64 11.05
CA VAL A 117 1.23 -7.40 11.81
C VAL A 117 -0.11 -6.80 11.38
N ASP A 118 -1.08 -6.86 12.27
CA ASP A 118 -2.45 -6.44 11.97
C ASP A 118 -2.65 -4.93 12.09
N GLY A 119 -3.87 -4.46 11.75
CA GLY A 119 -4.19 -3.05 11.75
C GLY A 119 -4.06 -2.38 13.13
N ASP A 120 -4.37 -3.09 14.20
CA ASP A 120 -4.26 -2.57 15.57
C ASP A 120 -2.79 -2.38 15.95
N GLN A 121 -1.94 -3.33 15.58
CA GLN A 121 -0.48 -3.25 15.78
C GLN A 121 0.14 -2.12 14.93
N ILE A 122 -0.28 -1.97 13.67
CA ILE A 122 0.16 -0.87 12.80
C ILE A 122 -0.24 0.48 13.42
N MET A 123 -1.47 0.61 13.90
CA MET A 123 -1.93 1.84 14.56
C MET A 123 -1.13 2.14 15.83
N ALA A 124 -0.79 1.13 16.62
CA ALA A 124 0.04 1.29 17.81
C ALA A 124 1.44 1.81 17.46
N ILE A 125 2.09 1.24 16.44
CA ILE A 125 3.41 1.68 15.96
C ILE A 125 3.35 3.14 15.49
N VAL A 126 2.36 3.50 14.67
CA VAL A 126 2.20 4.88 14.17
C VAL A 126 1.93 5.86 15.31
N HIS A 127 1.15 5.45 16.32
CA HIS A 127 0.88 6.27 17.50
C HIS A 127 2.16 6.55 18.30
N GLU A 128 3.00 5.55 18.55
CA GLU A 128 4.27 5.71 19.25
C GLU A 128 5.23 6.63 18.49
N GLU A 129 5.37 6.44 17.17
CA GLU A 129 6.26 7.25 16.32
C GLU A 129 5.82 8.72 16.25
N GLN A 130 4.52 9.01 16.32
CA GLN A 130 4.00 10.38 16.32
C GLN A 130 4.09 11.07 17.68
N GLY A 131 4.60 10.38 18.73
CA GLY A 131 4.82 10.95 20.05
C GLY A 131 3.51 11.31 20.78
N TYR A 132 2.42 10.64 20.45
CA TYR A 132 1.19 10.72 21.22
C TYR A 132 1.39 9.95 22.54
N SER A 133 1.90 10.63 23.59
CA SER A 133 1.85 10.13 24.96
C SER A 133 0.42 10.21 25.48
N GLU A 134 0.04 9.36 26.43
CA GLU A 134 -1.31 9.36 27.06
C GLU A 134 -1.75 10.73 27.58
N GLU A 135 -0.81 11.64 27.85
CA GLU A 135 -1.08 13.03 28.26
C GLU A 135 -1.68 13.89 27.12
N GLY A 136 -1.55 13.50 25.85
CA GLY A 136 -2.08 14.25 24.69
C GLY A 136 -3.57 14.05 24.45
N TYR A 137 -4.17 12.97 24.93
CA TYR A 137 -5.58 12.63 24.67
C TYR A 137 -6.59 13.56 25.38
N HIS A 138 -6.17 14.35 26.36
CA HIS A 138 -7.03 15.27 27.10
C HIS A 138 -7.11 16.70 26.55
N ARG A 139 -6.44 17.04 25.44
CA ARG A 139 -6.41 18.41 24.91
C ARG A 139 -7.21 18.65 23.62
N GLY A 140 -7.95 17.67 23.12
CA GLY A 140 -8.63 17.73 21.81
C GLY A 140 -10.12 18.04 21.80
N ASN A 141 -10.79 18.29 22.93
CA ASN A 141 -12.23 18.58 22.96
C ASN A 141 -12.50 20.00 23.47
N ARG A 142 -12.29 20.97 22.60
CA ARG A 142 -13.00 22.28 22.70
C ARG A 142 -13.35 22.73 21.27
N TYR A 143 -14.52 22.33 20.84
CA TYR A 143 -15.28 23.10 19.86
C TYR A 143 -16.16 24.05 20.68
N GLU A 144 -15.80 25.30 20.72
CA GLU A 144 -16.67 26.44 20.94
C GLU A 144 -16.90 27.15 19.62
#